data_bc6c465f74ec455b67a49c72b1da8d16
#
_entry.id   bc6c465f74ec455b67a49c72b1da8d16
#
_cell.length_a   1.000
_cell.length_b   1.000
_cell.length_c   1.000
_cell.angle_alpha   90.00
_cell.angle_beta   90.00
_cell.angle_gamma   90.00
#
_symmetry.space_group_name_H-M   'P 1'
#
loop_
_entity.id
_entity.type
_entity.pdbx_description
1 polymer ?
#
loop_
_entity_poly.entity_id
_entity_poly.type
_entity_poly.pdbx_seq_one_letter_code
_entity_poly.pdbx_strand_id
1 'polypeptide(L)'
;MATNGLSTYLYATIDEKTEKYGDVNKLAGAISYKESLTKNSAKVYSDNVLKISDSSVTGGKIDLGVDDDDPDIFSPLLGQGKKNVKVGDETLTVNVGNSNDVPKYVGFGFIENEKNDKAAYHTVNFYPKITFEPYDKEGNTKQENNDYKTPTVTGTIYGLNNGDYKYNRRCKSMLEALSVLYALFGKTVPTELAEQYGKETDSPETNPPETNPPETDLEEITE
;
A
#
# COMPACT_ATOMS: atom_id res chain seq x y z
N MET A 1 -3.24 -13.33 -13.17
CA MET A 1 -3.06 -11.90 -13.46
C MET A 1 -1.75 -11.47 -12.88
N ALA A 2 -1.00 -10.63 -13.56
CA ALA A 2 0.23 -10.08 -13.03
C ALA A 2 -0.06 -8.69 -12.45
N THR A 3 0.48 -8.38 -11.25
CA THR A 3 0.49 -7.03 -10.70
C THR A 3 1.39 -6.17 -11.58
N ASN A 4 0.88 -5.01 -12.03
CA ASN A 4 1.59 -4.11 -12.95
C ASN A 4 2.00 -2.80 -12.28
N GLY A 5 1.89 -2.72 -10.98
CA GLY A 5 2.30 -1.56 -10.18
C GLY A 5 1.48 -1.37 -8.91
N LEU A 6 1.96 -0.48 -8.09
CA LEU A 6 1.34 -0.08 -6.84
C LEU A 6 1.06 1.42 -6.89
N SER A 7 -0.02 1.86 -6.28
CA SER A 7 -0.23 3.28 -6.01
C SER A 7 0.26 3.64 -4.61
N THR A 8 0.31 4.93 -4.34
CA THR A 8 0.77 5.53 -3.09
C THR A 8 0.21 4.84 -1.85
N TYR A 9 1.07 4.64 -0.86
CA TYR A 9 0.67 4.19 0.46
C TYR A 9 -0.02 5.30 1.25
N LEU A 10 -1.22 5.00 1.76
CA LEU A 10 -2.01 5.91 2.58
C LEU A 10 -2.16 5.35 3.98
N TYR A 11 -2.18 6.25 4.97
CA TYR A 11 -2.43 5.90 6.35
C TYR A 11 -3.29 6.95 7.06
N ALA A 12 -3.94 6.53 8.14
CA ALA A 12 -4.58 7.42 9.10
C ALA A 12 -4.43 6.86 10.50
N THR A 13 -4.19 7.70 11.50
CA THR A 13 -4.17 7.27 12.91
C THR A 13 -5.54 6.77 13.33
N ILE A 14 -5.59 5.72 14.14
CA ILE A 14 -6.83 5.15 14.67
C ILE A 14 -6.96 5.49 16.16
N ASP A 15 -8.14 5.91 16.58
CA ASP A 15 -8.50 5.99 18.00
C ASP A 15 -8.89 4.58 18.47
N GLU A 16 -8.13 4.01 19.40
CA GLU A 16 -8.30 2.62 19.85
C GLU A 16 -9.63 2.34 20.54
N LYS A 17 -10.30 3.37 21.11
CA LYS A 17 -11.56 3.21 21.83
C LYS A 17 -12.75 3.22 20.89
N THR A 18 -12.70 4.10 19.88
CA THR A 18 -13.81 4.32 18.95
C THR A 18 -13.61 3.65 17.61
N GLU A 19 -12.39 3.14 17.34
CA GLU A 19 -11.95 2.58 16.04
C GLU A 19 -12.18 3.54 14.86
N LYS A 20 -12.19 4.86 15.13
CA LYS A 20 -12.33 5.90 14.10
C LYS A 20 -10.98 6.40 13.63
N TYR A 21 -10.90 6.67 12.34
CA TYR A 21 -9.68 7.18 11.73
C TYR A 21 -9.64 8.70 11.73
N GLY A 22 -8.45 9.24 11.95
CA GLY A 22 -8.10 10.64 11.75
C GLY A 22 -8.05 11.03 10.27
N ASP A 23 -7.24 12.03 9.94
CA ASP A 23 -7.05 12.45 8.55
C ASP A 23 -6.19 11.45 7.79
N VAL A 24 -6.55 11.25 6.51
CA VAL A 24 -5.81 10.37 5.61
C VAL A 24 -4.60 11.13 5.07
N ASN A 25 -3.43 10.53 5.24
CA ASN A 25 -2.16 11.10 4.83
C ASN A 25 -1.41 10.12 3.92
N LYS A 26 -0.55 10.66 3.08
CA LYS A 26 0.42 9.89 2.31
C LYS A 26 1.52 9.42 3.26
N LEU A 27 1.86 8.11 3.22
CA LEU A 27 3.00 7.56 3.94
C LEU A 27 4.29 7.76 3.15
N ALA A 28 4.32 7.23 1.93
CA ALA A 28 5.44 7.28 0.99
C ALA A 28 4.97 6.82 -0.39
N GLY A 29 5.82 6.94 -1.41
CA GLY A 29 5.62 6.25 -2.69
C GLY A 29 5.81 4.74 -2.54
N ALA A 30 4.94 3.98 -3.18
CA ALA A 30 4.92 2.53 -3.10
C ALA A 30 5.87 1.90 -4.11
N ILE A 31 6.84 1.10 -3.64
CA ILE A 31 7.76 0.33 -4.49
C ILE A 31 7.36 -1.14 -4.50
N SER A 32 7.22 -1.73 -3.32
CA SER A 32 6.88 -3.16 -3.17
C SER A 32 6.20 -3.42 -1.84
N TYR A 33 5.45 -4.51 -1.74
CA TYR A 33 4.96 -4.99 -0.46
C TYR A 33 5.08 -6.52 -0.38
N LYS A 34 5.13 -7.01 0.85
CA LYS A 34 5.07 -8.44 1.16
C LYS A 34 4.25 -8.65 2.42
N GLU A 35 3.16 -9.39 2.30
CA GLU A 35 2.32 -9.79 3.43
C GLU A 35 2.73 -11.17 3.92
N SER A 36 2.85 -11.35 5.24
CA SER A 36 3.14 -12.61 5.90
C SER A 36 2.19 -12.80 7.07
N LEU A 37 1.18 -13.66 6.90
CA LEU A 37 0.16 -13.91 7.93
C LEU A 37 0.60 -15.00 8.89
N THR A 38 0.39 -14.76 10.18
CA THR A 38 0.56 -15.74 11.25
C THR A 38 -0.75 -16.50 11.45
N LYS A 39 -0.67 -17.83 11.38
CA LYS A 39 -1.83 -18.72 11.51
C LYS A 39 -1.71 -19.56 12.77
N ASN A 40 -2.84 -19.80 13.41
CA ASN A 40 -2.94 -20.84 14.44
C ASN A 40 -2.73 -22.21 13.79
N SER A 41 -2.04 -23.11 14.48
CA SER A 41 -1.78 -24.48 14.01
C SER A 41 -2.24 -25.55 15.01
N ALA A 42 -3.22 -25.23 15.85
CA ALA A 42 -3.76 -26.17 16.81
C ALA A 42 -4.43 -27.35 16.10
N LYS A 43 -4.05 -28.58 16.50
CA LYS A 43 -4.58 -29.82 15.97
C LYS A 43 -4.99 -30.71 17.11
N VAL A 44 -6.18 -31.30 17.04
CA VAL A 44 -6.66 -32.30 18.01
C VAL A 44 -6.80 -33.63 17.29
N TYR A 45 -6.17 -34.65 17.84
CA TYR A 45 -6.26 -36.03 17.37
C TYR A 45 -7.08 -36.88 18.37
N SER A 46 -7.89 -37.76 17.81
CA SER A 46 -8.57 -38.82 18.60
C SER A 46 -8.48 -40.13 17.81
N ASP A 47 -8.14 -41.20 18.46
CA ASP A 47 -7.94 -42.55 17.87
C ASP A 47 -6.98 -42.54 16.66
N ASN A 48 -5.88 -41.79 16.78
CA ASN A 48 -4.87 -41.58 15.73
C ASN A 48 -5.41 -40.88 14.46
N VAL A 49 -6.60 -40.29 14.51
CA VAL A 49 -7.20 -39.54 13.41
C VAL A 49 -7.28 -38.06 13.76
N LEU A 50 -6.93 -37.20 12.83
CA LEU A 50 -7.09 -35.74 12.97
C LEU A 50 -8.59 -35.39 13.03
N LYS A 51 -9.06 -34.89 14.17
CA LYS A 51 -10.47 -34.49 14.39
C LYS A 51 -10.71 -33.01 14.14
N ILE A 52 -9.80 -32.18 14.63
CA ILE A 52 -9.93 -30.71 14.53
C ILE A 52 -8.58 -30.14 14.08
N SER A 53 -8.60 -29.25 13.13
CA SER A 53 -7.47 -28.43 12.73
C SER A 53 -7.92 -26.97 12.69
N ASP A 54 -7.33 -26.12 13.53
CA ASP A 54 -7.55 -24.68 13.51
C ASP A 54 -6.42 -24.02 12.69
N SER A 55 -6.81 -23.25 11.69
CA SER A 55 -5.90 -22.46 10.83
C SER A 55 -6.29 -20.98 10.79
N SER A 56 -6.96 -20.50 11.84
CA SER A 56 -7.35 -19.09 11.96
C SER A 56 -6.12 -18.17 11.91
N VAL A 57 -6.28 -16.99 11.30
CA VAL A 57 -5.25 -15.95 11.26
C VAL A 57 -5.26 -15.23 12.62
N THR A 58 -4.08 -15.14 13.24
CA THR A 58 -3.90 -14.49 14.56
C THR A 58 -3.21 -13.14 14.47
N GLY A 59 -2.76 -12.73 13.27
CA GLY A 59 -2.06 -11.49 13.00
C GLY A 59 -1.14 -11.65 11.80
N GLY A 60 -0.10 -10.82 11.71
CA GLY A 60 0.87 -10.92 10.63
C GLY A 60 1.82 -9.74 10.58
N LYS A 61 2.65 -9.76 9.55
CA LYS A 61 3.54 -8.66 9.20
C LYS A 61 3.33 -8.24 7.75
N ILE A 62 3.59 -6.97 7.49
CA ILE A 62 3.66 -6.42 6.15
C ILE A 62 4.96 -5.66 5.99
N ASP A 63 5.79 -6.05 5.03
CA ASP A 63 7.02 -5.36 4.67
C ASP A 63 6.72 -4.46 3.47
N LEU A 64 7.05 -3.19 3.57
CA LEU A 64 6.78 -2.14 2.59
C LEU A 64 8.09 -1.59 2.06
N GLY A 65 8.37 -1.76 0.77
CA GLY A 65 9.41 -0.98 0.09
C GLY A 65 8.87 0.41 -0.22
N VAL A 66 9.56 1.43 0.25
CA VAL A 66 9.18 2.85 0.10
C VAL A 66 10.25 3.62 -0.66
N ASP A 67 9.84 4.69 -1.35
CA ASP A 67 10.73 5.57 -2.09
C ASP A 67 11.48 6.55 -1.17
N ASP A 68 10.86 6.90 -0.04
CA ASP A 68 11.38 7.84 0.94
C ASP A 68 10.96 7.44 2.35
N ASP A 69 11.79 7.74 3.33
CA ASP A 69 11.54 7.53 4.76
C ASP A 69 11.61 8.84 5.55
N ASP A 70 10.80 9.82 5.14
CA ASP A 70 10.74 11.15 5.75
C ASP A 70 10.55 11.04 7.28
N PRO A 71 11.54 11.53 8.07
CA PRO A 71 11.46 11.48 9.53
C PRO A 71 10.23 12.21 10.10
N ASP A 72 9.71 13.22 9.41
CA ASP A 72 8.54 13.98 9.88
C ASP A 72 7.25 13.17 9.77
N ILE A 73 7.22 12.16 8.91
CA ILE A 73 6.11 11.20 8.77
C ILE A 73 6.33 9.99 9.69
N PHE A 74 7.49 9.36 9.61
CA PHE A 74 7.74 8.10 10.32
C PHE A 74 7.98 8.26 11.82
N SER A 75 8.67 9.32 12.27
CA SER A 75 8.93 9.53 13.70
C SER A 75 7.66 9.61 14.56
N PRO A 76 6.61 10.35 14.17
CA PRO A 76 5.33 10.34 14.90
C PRO A 76 4.62 8.98 14.91
N LEU A 77 4.77 8.17 13.84
CA LEU A 77 4.19 6.83 13.75
C LEU A 77 4.89 5.84 14.66
N LEU A 78 6.22 6.00 14.82
CA LEU A 78 7.03 5.23 15.76
C LEU A 78 6.90 5.71 17.22
N GLY A 79 6.05 6.71 17.48
CA GLY A 79 5.85 7.26 18.82
C GLY A 79 6.95 8.22 19.29
N GLN A 80 7.86 8.61 18.40
CA GLN A 80 8.97 9.50 18.73
C GLN A 80 8.50 10.92 19.08
N GLY A 81 9.18 11.55 20.03
CA GLY A 81 8.92 12.91 20.44
C GLY A 81 9.60 13.97 19.58
N LYS A 82 9.31 15.24 19.84
CA LYS A 82 9.96 16.39 19.23
C LYS A 82 10.65 17.24 20.30
N LYS A 83 11.84 17.77 19.97
CA LYS A 83 12.63 18.66 20.86
C LYS A 83 13.09 19.88 20.09
N ASN A 84 13.01 21.03 20.73
CA ASN A 84 13.53 22.27 20.19
C ASN A 84 15.03 22.44 20.52
N VAL A 85 15.82 22.74 19.52
CA VAL A 85 17.27 22.98 19.62
C VAL A 85 17.58 24.37 19.08
N LYS A 86 18.34 25.18 19.85
CA LYS A 86 18.81 26.49 19.39
C LYS A 86 20.04 26.32 18.49
N VAL A 87 20.00 26.95 17.31
CA VAL A 87 21.09 27.00 16.34
C VAL A 87 21.31 28.48 15.98
N GLY A 88 22.27 29.12 16.64
CA GLY A 88 22.44 30.59 16.57
C GLY A 88 21.22 31.30 17.19
N ASP A 89 20.58 32.16 16.40
CA ASP A 89 19.37 32.89 16.84
C ASP A 89 18.06 32.17 16.49
N GLU A 90 18.14 31.05 15.77
CA GLU A 90 16.98 30.27 15.38
C GLU A 90 16.71 29.09 16.31
N THR A 91 15.42 28.71 16.42
CA THR A 91 15.00 27.51 17.13
C THR A 91 14.46 26.50 16.14
N LEU A 92 15.17 25.38 16.02
CA LEU A 92 14.79 24.26 15.13
C LEU A 92 14.17 23.13 15.94
N THR A 93 13.17 22.48 15.35
CA THR A 93 12.53 21.30 15.94
C THR A 93 13.19 20.05 15.36
N VAL A 94 13.64 19.14 16.22
CA VAL A 94 14.23 17.86 15.85
C VAL A 94 13.40 16.70 16.39
N ASN A 95 13.32 15.61 15.65
CA ASN A 95 12.69 14.38 16.10
C ASN A 95 13.64 13.64 17.05
N VAL A 96 13.11 13.07 18.13
CA VAL A 96 13.89 12.41 19.19
C VAL A 96 13.30 11.03 19.45
N GLY A 97 14.10 9.98 19.15
CA GLY A 97 13.77 8.61 19.51
C GLY A 97 14.13 8.33 20.98
N ASN A 98 13.27 7.62 21.68
CA ASN A 98 13.47 7.17 23.05
C ASN A 98 13.22 5.66 23.14
N SER A 99 13.95 4.97 24.02
CA SER A 99 13.76 3.53 24.24
C SER A 99 12.36 3.14 24.74
N ASN A 100 11.60 4.10 25.24
CA ASN A 100 10.21 3.89 25.73
C ASN A 100 9.15 4.35 24.71
N ASP A 101 9.52 4.68 23.48
CA ASP A 101 8.58 5.07 22.45
C ASP A 101 7.64 3.92 22.12
N VAL A 102 6.35 4.21 22.00
CA VAL A 102 5.31 3.25 21.66
C VAL A 102 4.72 3.63 20.31
N PRO A 103 4.87 2.77 19.29
CA PRO A 103 4.30 3.02 17.97
C PRO A 103 2.79 3.22 18.02
N LYS A 104 2.30 4.14 17.19
CA LYS A 104 0.87 4.42 17.09
C LYS A 104 0.16 3.40 16.21
N TYR A 105 -1.04 3.04 16.60
CA TYR A 105 -1.93 2.28 15.71
C TYR A 105 -2.44 3.17 14.58
N VAL A 106 -2.42 2.62 13.36
CA VAL A 106 -2.91 3.28 12.16
C VAL A 106 -3.71 2.31 11.30
N GLY A 107 -4.69 2.83 10.57
CA GLY A 107 -5.20 2.18 9.36
C GLY A 107 -4.23 2.44 8.21
N PHE A 108 -4.02 1.45 7.38
CA PHE A 108 -3.10 1.51 6.26
C PHE A 108 -3.73 0.92 5.01
N GLY A 109 -3.52 1.55 3.86
CA GLY A 109 -4.05 1.02 2.62
C GLY A 109 -3.34 1.49 1.37
N PHE A 110 -3.50 0.70 0.30
CA PHE A 110 -2.94 0.98 -1.02
C PHE A 110 -3.76 0.28 -2.11
N ILE A 111 -3.48 0.62 -3.35
CA ILE A 111 -4.14 0.04 -4.52
C ILE A 111 -3.08 -0.68 -5.37
N GLU A 112 -3.36 -1.93 -5.71
CA GLU A 112 -2.60 -2.69 -6.70
C GLU A 112 -3.21 -2.50 -8.08
N ASN A 113 -2.37 -2.19 -9.05
CA ASN A 113 -2.76 -2.14 -10.45
C ASN A 113 -2.49 -3.52 -11.07
N GLU A 114 -3.55 -4.14 -11.57
CA GLU A 114 -3.48 -5.43 -12.24
C GLU A 114 -3.86 -5.26 -13.70
N LYS A 115 -3.12 -5.88 -14.60
CA LYS A 115 -3.44 -5.89 -16.03
C LYS A 115 -3.39 -7.32 -16.56
N ASN A 116 -4.36 -7.64 -17.40
CA ASN A 116 -4.32 -8.81 -18.28
C ASN A 116 -4.61 -8.36 -19.72
N ASP A 117 -4.57 -9.31 -20.66
CA ASP A 117 -4.79 -9.06 -22.10
C ASP A 117 -6.18 -8.47 -22.43
N LYS A 118 -7.12 -8.50 -21.48
CA LYS A 118 -8.52 -8.11 -21.72
C LYS A 118 -8.98 -6.91 -20.90
N ALA A 119 -8.38 -6.63 -19.74
CA ALA A 119 -8.83 -5.56 -18.85
C ALA A 119 -7.74 -5.16 -17.83
N ALA A 120 -7.82 -3.91 -17.39
CA ALA A 120 -7.11 -3.41 -16.21
C ALA A 120 -8.06 -3.41 -15.00
N TYR A 121 -7.53 -3.72 -13.84
CA TYR A 121 -8.23 -3.70 -12.57
C TYR A 121 -7.39 -3.04 -11.50
N HIS A 122 -8.06 -2.53 -10.47
CA HIS A 122 -7.45 -1.85 -9.34
C HIS A 122 -7.92 -2.53 -8.06
N THR A 123 -7.02 -3.27 -7.41
CA THR A 123 -7.37 -4.00 -6.18
C THR A 123 -6.97 -3.17 -4.97
N VAL A 124 -7.96 -2.73 -4.21
CA VAL A 124 -7.78 -2.07 -2.92
C VAL A 124 -7.37 -3.10 -1.89
N ASN A 125 -6.30 -2.80 -1.15
CA ASN A 125 -5.89 -3.52 0.04
C ASN A 125 -5.88 -2.54 1.22
N PHE A 126 -6.59 -2.90 2.29
CA PHE A 126 -6.70 -2.08 3.47
C PHE A 126 -6.54 -2.92 4.74
N TYR A 127 -5.65 -2.50 5.60
CA TYR A 127 -5.36 -3.08 6.90
C TYR A 127 -5.87 -2.12 7.98
N PRO A 128 -6.95 -2.48 8.70
CA PRO A 128 -7.62 -1.55 9.60
C PRO A 128 -6.78 -1.16 10.80
N LYS A 129 -5.89 -2.03 11.26
CA LYS A 129 -5.05 -1.75 12.43
C LYS A 129 -3.68 -2.36 12.27
N ILE A 130 -2.67 -1.50 12.10
CA ILE A 130 -1.26 -1.88 12.09
C ILE A 130 -0.44 -0.96 12.98
N THR A 131 0.75 -1.39 13.38
CA THR A 131 1.81 -0.52 13.92
C THR A 131 3.05 -0.68 13.05
N PHE A 132 3.78 0.41 12.84
CA PHE A 132 5.10 0.34 12.21
C PHE A 132 6.17 0.00 13.23
N GLU A 133 7.11 -0.86 12.85
CA GLU A 133 8.26 -1.22 13.67
C GLU A 133 9.44 -0.27 13.38
N PRO A 134 10.30 0.02 14.39
CA PRO A 134 11.58 0.65 14.11
C PRO A 134 12.37 -0.17 13.10
N TYR A 135 12.94 0.48 12.11
CA TYR A 135 13.67 -0.17 11.00
C TYR A 135 15.12 0.30 10.95
N ASP A 136 15.98 -0.57 10.43
CA ASP A 136 17.39 -0.28 10.25
C ASP A 136 17.60 0.63 9.04
N LYS A 137 18.41 1.67 9.21
CA LYS A 137 18.84 2.56 8.13
C LYS A 137 20.27 2.23 7.73
N GLU A 138 20.48 2.04 6.46
CA GLU A 138 21.81 1.89 5.88
C GLU A 138 22.14 3.10 5.00
N GLY A 139 23.32 3.64 5.15
CA GLY A 139 23.85 4.73 4.32
C GLY A 139 25.18 4.33 3.69
N ASN A 140 25.38 4.60 2.40
CA ASN A 140 26.64 4.44 1.71
C ASN A 140 27.11 5.78 1.16
N THR A 141 28.44 5.98 1.12
CA THR A 141 29.01 7.11 0.37
C THR A 141 28.80 6.92 -1.12
N LYS A 142 28.64 8.04 -1.85
CA LYS A 142 28.50 8.04 -3.30
C LYS A 142 29.68 7.32 -3.96
N GLN A 143 29.38 6.32 -4.77
CA GLN A 143 30.33 5.59 -5.63
C GLN A 143 30.09 5.97 -7.10
N GLU A 144 30.95 5.50 -8.02
CA GLU A 144 30.81 5.75 -9.48
C GLU A 144 29.46 5.29 -10.04
N ASN A 145 28.91 4.20 -9.52
CA ASN A 145 27.54 3.77 -9.79
C ASN A 145 26.64 4.17 -8.63
N ASN A 146 25.64 5.03 -8.91
CA ASN A 146 24.62 5.38 -7.93
C ASN A 146 23.69 4.19 -7.68
N ASP A 147 23.92 3.49 -6.59
CA ASP A 147 23.01 2.46 -6.10
C ASP A 147 22.04 3.12 -5.11
N TYR A 148 20.80 3.37 -5.58
CA TYR A 148 19.76 3.94 -4.73
C TYR A 148 19.19 2.85 -3.83
N LYS A 149 19.49 2.93 -2.54
CA LYS A 149 18.85 2.05 -1.55
C LYS A 149 17.45 2.56 -1.21
N THR A 150 16.47 1.71 -1.40
CA THR A 150 15.08 1.98 -1.01
C THR A 150 14.83 1.40 0.37
N PRO A 151 14.35 2.19 1.34
CA PRO A 151 14.04 1.71 2.68
C PRO A 151 12.96 0.64 2.67
N THR A 152 13.06 -0.31 3.60
CA THR A 152 11.98 -1.25 3.88
C THR A 152 11.44 -1.00 5.28
N VAL A 153 10.16 -0.74 5.37
CA VAL A 153 9.44 -0.49 6.62
C VAL A 153 8.53 -1.67 6.91
N THR A 154 8.66 -2.25 8.10
CA THR A 154 7.82 -3.37 8.52
C THR A 154 6.68 -2.88 9.40
N GLY A 155 5.48 -3.37 9.11
CA GLY A 155 4.29 -3.16 9.94
C GLY A 155 3.79 -4.47 10.53
N THR A 156 3.36 -4.46 11.79
CA THR A 156 2.66 -5.58 12.44
C THR A 156 1.16 -5.40 12.27
N ILE A 157 0.48 -6.45 11.79
CA ILE A 157 -0.96 -6.47 11.51
C ILE A 157 -1.70 -6.97 12.75
N TYR A 158 -2.73 -6.22 13.16
CA TYR A 158 -3.64 -6.55 14.25
C TYR A 158 -5.08 -6.66 13.72
N GLY A 159 -5.93 -7.42 14.41
CA GLY A 159 -7.37 -7.38 14.20
C GLY A 159 -8.03 -6.23 14.95
N LEU A 160 -9.14 -5.74 14.42
CA LEU A 160 -10.10 -4.91 15.16
C LEU A 160 -10.81 -5.73 16.25
N ASN A 161 -11.64 -5.08 17.08
CA ASN A 161 -12.40 -5.76 18.14
C ASN A 161 -13.37 -6.82 17.60
N ASN A 162 -13.82 -6.68 16.35
CA ASN A 162 -14.66 -7.67 15.65
C ASN A 162 -13.86 -8.80 14.98
N GLY A 163 -12.51 -8.76 15.04
CA GLY A 163 -11.61 -9.75 14.44
C GLY A 163 -11.19 -9.44 13.00
N ASP A 164 -11.69 -8.38 12.37
CA ASP A 164 -11.30 -8.01 11.01
C ASP A 164 -9.85 -7.49 10.99
N TYR A 165 -9.00 -8.07 10.13
CA TYR A 165 -7.60 -7.68 9.99
C TYR A 165 -7.24 -7.17 8.59
N LYS A 166 -8.10 -7.42 7.58
CA LYS A 166 -7.88 -6.99 6.20
C LYS A 166 -9.19 -6.85 5.44
N TYR A 167 -9.29 -5.79 4.65
CA TYR A 167 -10.34 -5.63 3.64
C TYR A 167 -9.69 -5.54 2.26
N ASN A 168 -10.30 -6.17 1.26
CA ASN A 168 -9.87 -6.06 -0.12
C ASN A 168 -11.07 -5.99 -1.07
N ARG A 169 -10.90 -5.25 -2.17
CA ARG A 169 -11.88 -5.16 -3.23
C ARG A 169 -11.22 -4.89 -4.57
N ARG A 170 -11.61 -5.62 -5.59
CA ARG A 170 -11.24 -5.35 -6.97
C ARG A 170 -12.24 -4.38 -7.60
N CYS A 171 -11.72 -3.30 -8.18
CA CYS A 171 -12.45 -2.22 -8.84
C CYS A 171 -12.09 -2.16 -10.32
N LYS A 172 -12.99 -1.56 -11.14
CA LYS A 172 -12.80 -1.42 -12.59
C LYS A 172 -12.09 -0.14 -12.97
N SER A 173 -12.10 0.88 -12.10
CA SER A 173 -11.42 2.16 -12.32
C SER A 173 -10.63 2.58 -11.09
N MET A 174 -9.62 3.44 -11.31
CA MET A 174 -8.82 4.00 -10.21
C MET A 174 -9.69 4.90 -9.32
N LEU A 175 -10.62 5.66 -9.89
CA LEU A 175 -11.53 6.50 -9.10
C LEU A 175 -12.44 5.67 -8.17
N GLU A 176 -12.97 4.52 -8.66
CA GLU A 176 -13.74 3.60 -7.82
C GLU A 176 -12.86 3.04 -6.70
N ALA A 177 -11.63 2.64 -7.00
CA ALA A 177 -10.69 2.11 -6.01
C ALA A 177 -10.34 3.13 -4.94
N LEU A 178 -10.04 4.38 -5.33
CA LEU A 178 -9.82 5.47 -4.39
C LEU A 178 -11.05 5.75 -3.52
N SER A 179 -12.25 5.75 -4.12
CA SER A 179 -13.49 5.96 -3.39
C SER A 179 -13.72 4.89 -2.32
N VAL A 180 -13.45 3.63 -2.66
CA VAL A 180 -13.51 2.52 -1.70
C VAL A 180 -12.46 2.68 -0.61
N LEU A 181 -11.22 3.00 -0.97
CA LEU A 181 -10.12 3.14 -0.01
C LEU A 181 -10.40 4.27 0.99
N TYR A 182 -10.82 5.45 0.51
CA TYR A 182 -11.18 6.56 1.40
C TYR A 182 -12.42 6.26 2.25
N ALA A 183 -13.41 5.58 1.69
CA ALA A 183 -14.59 5.14 2.45
C ALA A 183 -14.23 4.18 3.59
N LEU A 184 -13.24 3.29 3.42
CA LEU A 184 -12.72 2.41 4.48
C LEU A 184 -12.05 3.21 5.62
N PHE A 185 -11.49 4.37 5.32
CA PHE A 185 -11.05 5.34 6.34
C PHE A 185 -12.21 6.19 6.92
N GLY A 186 -13.45 6.00 6.45
CA GLY A 186 -14.59 6.83 6.84
C GLY A 186 -14.52 8.27 6.31
N LYS A 187 -13.83 8.48 5.17
CA LYS A 187 -13.60 9.78 4.53
C LYS A 187 -14.10 9.76 3.09
N THR A 188 -14.22 10.95 2.49
CA THR A 188 -14.46 11.14 1.05
C THR A 188 -13.15 11.39 0.32
N VAL A 189 -13.10 10.99 -0.95
CA VAL A 189 -11.94 11.30 -1.81
C VAL A 189 -11.79 12.81 -1.94
N PRO A 190 -10.57 13.37 -1.80
CA PRO A 190 -10.31 14.78 -2.08
C PRO A 190 -10.71 15.14 -3.52
N THR A 191 -11.32 16.32 -3.70
CA THR A 191 -11.83 16.80 -5.01
C THR A 191 -10.75 16.77 -6.09
N GLU A 192 -9.53 17.17 -5.75
CA GLU A 192 -8.38 17.19 -6.68
C GLU A 192 -8.07 15.79 -7.24
N LEU A 193 -8.08 14.76 -6.39
CA LEU A 193 -7.87 13.37 -6.82
C LEU A 193 -9.06 12.85 -7.62
N ALA A 194 -10.28 13.20 -7.22
CA ALA A 194 -11.48 12.82 -7.94
C ALA A 194 -11.52 13.43 -9.37
N GLU A 195 -11.08 14.67 -9.54
CA GLU A 195 -10.98 15.32 -10.84
C GLU A 195 -9.85 14.75 -11.70
N GLN A 196 -8.71 14.41 -11.08
CA GLN A 196 -7.57 13.82 -11.78
C GLN A 196 -7.96 12.47 -12.42
N TYR A 197 -8.54 11.58 -11.64
CA TYR A 197 -8.89 10.22 -12.10
C TYR A 197 -10.29 10.09 -12.70
N GLY A 198 -11.16 11.11 -12.55
CA GLY A 198 -12.46 11.16 -13.20
C GLY A 198 -12.38 11.44 -14.71
N LYS A 199 -11.29 12.09 -15.16
CA LYS A 199 -11.04 12.39 -16.59
C LYS A 199 -10.47 11.20 -17.37
N GLU A 200 -9.88 10.21 -16.70
CA GLU A 200 -9.33 9.01 -17.34
C GLU A 200 -10.39 8.06 -17.91
N THR A 201 -11.65 8.21 -17.50
CA THR A 201 -12.75 7.35 -17.98
C THR A 201 -13.34 7.80 -19.33
N ASP A 202 -12.98 8.99 -19.85
CA ASP A 202 -13.54 9.57 -21.07
C ASP A 202 -12.63 9.49 -22.31
N SER A 203 -11.48 8.82 -22.24
CA SER A 203 -10.68 8.54 -23.44
C SER A 203 -11.22 7.27 -24.11
N PRO A 204 -11.87 7.39 -25.30
CA PRO A 204 -12.16 6.23 -26.10
C PRO A 204 -10.84 5.57 -26.53
N GLU A 205 -10.75 4.25 -26.36
CA GLU A 205 -9.69 3.44 -26.96
C GLU A 205 -9.67 3.76 -28.47
N THR A 206 -8.71 4.54 -28.92
CA THR A 206 -8.40 4.63 -30.34
C THR A 206 -7.78 3.29 -30.73
N ASN A 207 -8.62 2.39 -31.25
CA ASN A 207 -8.12 1.26 -32.00
C ASN A 207 -7.19 1.81 -33.11
N PRO A 208 -5.97 1.32 -33.25
CA PRO A 208 -5.15 1.66 -34.40
C PRO A 208 -5.90 1.23 -35.66
N PRO A 209 -5.88 2.06 -36.74
CA PRO A 209 -6.57 1.71 -37.97
C PRO A 209 -6.05 0.36 -38.49
N GLU A 210 -6.98 -0.55 -38.80
CA GLU A 210 -6.65 -1.78 -39.51
C GLU A 210 -6.02 -1.40 -40.85
N THR A 211 -4.71 -1.62 -40.96
CA THR A 211 -4.02 -1.58 -42.23
C THR A 211 -4.35 -2.88 -42.96
N ASN A 212 -5.34 -2.80 -43.86
CA ASN A 212 -5.55 -3.86 -44.85
C ASN A 212 -4.25 -3.99 -45.69
N PRO A 213 -3.71 -5.19 -45.87
CA PRO A 213 -2.61 -5.39 -46.81
C PRO A 213 -3.09 -5.07 -48.24
N PRO A 214 -2.23 -4.50 -49.09
CA PRO A 214 -2.60 -4.19 -50.48
C PRO A 214 -2.93 -5.49 -51.23
N GLU A 215 -4.07 -5.48 -51.96
CA GLU A 215 -4.44 -6.50 -52.91
C GLU A 215 -3.34 -6.60 -53.96
N THR A 216 -2.73 -7.78 -54.07
CA THR A 216 -1.82 -8.12 -55.16
C THR A 216 -2.66 -8.51 -56.38
N ASP A 217 -2.71 -7.63 -57.38
CA ASP A 217 -3.20 -7.95 -58.72
C ASP A 217 -2.35 -9.06 -59.29
N LEU A 218 -2.95 -10.22 -59.47
CA LEU A 218 -2.42 -11.31 -60.28
C LEU A 218 -2.79 -10.98 -61.74
N GLU A 219 -1.84 -10.40 -62.50
CA GLU A 219 -1.94 -10.40 -63.95
C GLU A 219 -1.78 -11.85 -64.46
N GLU A 220 -2.81 -12.27 -65.20
CA GLU A 220 -2.78 -13.44 -66.06
C GLU A 220 -1.71 -13.27 -67.13
N ILE A 221 -0.77 -14.20 -67.16
CA ILE A 221 0.07 -14.40 -68.33
C ILE A 221 -0.44 -15.63 -69.06
N THR A 222 -1.16 -15.36 -70.16
CA THR A 222 -1.40 -16.31 -71.26
C THR A 222 -0.21 -16.32 -72.20
N GLU A 223 0.48 -17.48 -72.31
CA GLU A 223 0.94 -18.15 -73.52
C GLU A 223 1.75 -19.40 -73.18
#